data_7408f2ac7ebad5d9748cc3a463153da8
#
_entry.id   7408f2ac7ebad5d9748cc3a463153da8
#
_cell.length_a   1.000
_cell.length_b   1.000
_cell.length_c   1.000
_cell.angle_alpha   90.00
_cell.angle_beta   90.00
_cell.angle_gamma   90.00
#
_symmetry.space_group_name_H-M   'P 1'
#
loop_
_entity.id
_entity.type
_entity.pdbx_description
1 polymer ?
#
loop_
_entity_poly.entity_id
_entity_poly.type
_entity_poly.pdbx_seq_one_letter_code
_entity_poly.pdbx_strand_id
1 'polypeptide(L)'
;IAAPRPAESSPPPPASSVPVGDVDTALTSKSGQNSQEPQAPTTDQVDPAAVVTIVVQLDEAADRAASLASINEAVAGVFPGSSAQVEREYDKALKGFALSAPAGSLDAIRAVSGVSAAFLEREIPVNDTATLNDEGGIEAPRLASQNPDNLSAQLIMHADQLTQKGEGKVIAVIDTGVEMTHPAFSGTMRSTPALTAESVAALAPRLGAGKTGVYVSEKFPFAYDYADNDPDASPTGEAGSHGTHVAGITAGNAGEIVGIAPDAQIIVAKVARSSNGGIPDSALLAALDDMVVLRPDVINLSLGQTGGMDNEADSMYATVFKSLQQAGVTVNAAA
;
A
#
# COMPACT_ATOMS: atom_id res chain seq x y z
N ILE A 1 -50.33 26.16 -25.13
CA ILE A 1 -50.43 26.45 -23.68
C ILE A 1 -49.29 25.69 -23.03
N ALA A 2 -48.23 26.40 -22.66
CA ALA A 2 -47.04 25.85 -22.03
C ALA A 2 -47.27 25.66 -20.53
N ALA A 3 -46.84 24.52 -20.01
CA ALA A 3 -46.88 24.22 -18.60
C ALA A 3 -45.88 25.06 -17.78
N PRO A 4 -46.17 25.46 -16.55
CA PRO A 4 -45.30 26.28 -15.72
C PRO A 4 -44.09 25.49 -15.22
N ARG A 5 -42.92 26.12 -15.15
CA ARG A 5 -41.68 25.60 -14.52
C ARG A 5 -41.90 25.43 -13.01
N PRO A 6 -41.30 24.39 -12.39
CA PRO A 6 -41.26 24.33 -10.93
C PRO A 6 -40.32 25.37 -10.35
N ALA A 7 -40.71 25.91 -9.19
CA ALA A 7 -39.98 26.95 -8.48
C ALA A 7 -38.61 26.45 -7.98
N GLU A 8 -37.61 27.33 -8.13
CA GLU A 8 -36.27 27.15 -7.55
C GLU A 8 -36.35 27.13 -6.01
N SER A 9 -35.83 26.11 -5.40
CA SER A 9 -35.66 26.00 -3.95
C SER A 9 -34.51 26.93 -3.49
N SER A 10 -34.81 27.76 -2.50
CA SER A 10 -33.81 28.64 -1.87
C SER A 10 -32.64 27.85 -1.26
N PRO A 11 -31.43 28.42 -1.27
CA PRO A 11 -30.29 27.75 -0.62
C PRO A 11 -30.47 27.71 0.91
N PRO A 12 -29.90 26.71 1.58
CA PRO A 12 -29.97 26.58 3.03
C PRO A 12 -29.16 27.74 3.70
N PRO A 13 -29.52 28.16 4.91
CA PRO A 13 -28.82 29.19 5.64
C PRO A 13 -27.40 28.73 6.02
N PRO A 14 -26.43 29.68 6.16
CA PRO A 14 -25.08 29.33 6.55
C PRO A 14 -25.06 28.75 7.97
N ALA A 15 -24.24 27.68 8.15
CA ALA A 15 -24.03 27.04 9.44
C ALA A 15 -23.47 28.09 10.45
N SER A 16 -24.12 28.18 11.62
CA SER A 16 -23.66 28.99 12.72
C SER A 16 -22.31 28.46 13.24
N SER A 17 -21.31 29.34 13.27
CA SER A 17 -20.03 29.09 13.91
C SER A 17 -20.20 28.88 15.42
N VAL A 18 -19.92 27.68 15.90
CA VAL A 18 -19.73 27.42 17.32
C VAL A 18 -18.36 28.00 17.72
N PRO A 19 -18.24 28.79 18.79
CA PRO A 19 -16.94 29.29 19.22
C PRO A 19 -16.10 28.15 19.73
N VAL A 20 -14.89 27.97 19.17
CA VAL A 20 -13.84 27.11 19.68
C VAL A 20 -13.34 27.75 20.97
N GLY A 21 -13.67 27.11 22.11
CA GLY A 21 -13.10 27.48 23.40
C GLY A 21 -11.62 27.17 23.40
N ASP A 22 -10.83 28.11 23.92
CA ASP A 22 -9.40 27.98 24.17
C ASP A 22 -9.12 26.73 25.00
N VAL A 23 -8.44 25.76 24.41
CA VAL A 23 -7.82 24.63 25.13
C VAL A 23 -6.38 25.05 25.41
N ASP A 24 -6.22 25.78 26.49
CA ASP A 24 -4.92 26.22 26.94
C ASP A 24 -4.25 25.10 27.77
N THR A 25 -3.07 24.73 27.34
CA THR A 25 -1.89 24.33 28.09
C THR A 25 -2.03 23.33 29.24
N ALA A 26 -1.88 22.03 28.95
CA ALA A 26 -1.25 21.07 29.88
C ALA A 26 -0.64 19.85 29.16
N LEU A 27 0.30 20.04 28.26
CA LEU A 27 1.23 18.99 27.83
C LEU A 27 2.65 19.40 28.23
N THR A 28 2.91 19.39 29.54
CA THR A 28 4.29 19.39 30.03
C THR A 28 4.86 17.97 29.89
N SER A 29 5.76 17.87 28.94
CA SER A 29 6.88 16.94 28.81
C SER A 29 7.09 15.95 29.97
N LYS A 30 6.93 14.66 29.69
CA LYS A 30 7.81 13.63 30.22
C LYS A 30 8.62 13.06 29.07
N SER A 31 9.73 13.70 28.78
CA SER A 31 10.84 13.15 28.03
C SER A 31 11.48 12.05 28.87
N GLY A 32 11.61 10.86 28.30
CA GLY A 32 12.49 9.84 28.87
C GLY A 32 12.04 8.42 28.63
N GLN A 33 11.87 8.03 27.39
CA GLN A 33 12.20 6.66 26.97
C GLN A 33 12.65 6.72 25.51
N ASN A 34 13.89 6.27 25.33
CA ASN A 34 14.61 6.23 24.07
C ASN A 34 14.03 5.10 23.20
N SER A 35 12.92 5.36 22.54
CA SER A 35 12.48 4.58 21.40
C SER A 35 13.25 5.12 20.20
N GLN A 36 14.38 4.47 19.89
CA GLN A 36 15.04 4.69 18.60
C GLN A 36 14.02 4.33 17.50
N GLU A 37 13.54 5.36 16.81
CA GLU A 37 12.84 5.20 15.55
C GLU A 37 13.69 4.34 14.61
N PRO A 38 13.12 3.39 13.88
CA PRO A 38 13.84 2.71 12.81
C PRO A 38 14.13 3.73 11.71
N GLN A 39 15.30 4.35 11.79
CA GLN A 39 15.82 5.15 10.69
C GLN A 39 16.18 4.21 9.55
N ALA A 40 15.91 4.63 8.31
CA ALA A 40 16.44 3.95 7.14
C ALA A 40 17.96 3.72 7.35
N PRO A 41 18.47 2.51 7.06
CA PRO A 41 19.88 2.24 7.22
C PRO A 41 20.66 3.25 6.37
N THR A 42 21.49 4.07 7.02
CA THR A 42 22.44 4.90 6.32
C THR A 42 23.62 4.03 5.89
N THR A 43 24.29 4.37 4.80
CA THR A 43 25.50 3.68 4.33
C THR A 43 26.56 3.50 5.42
N ASP A 44 26.57 4.36 6.43
CA ASP A 44 27.50 4.31 7.58
C ASP A 44 27.19 3.18 8.58
N GLN A 45 26.01 2.57 8.50
CA GLN A 45 25.58 1.51 9.43
C GLN A 45 25.63 0.11 8.80
N VAL A 46 25.80 0.00 7.49
CA VAL A 46 25.85 -1.26 6.74
C VAL A 46 27.28 -1.53 6.30
N ASP A 47 27.75 -2.78 6.46
CA ASP A 47 29.04 -3.17 5.87
C ASP A 47 29.04 -2.87 4.37
N PRO A 48 29.97 -2.05 3.87
CA PRO A 48 30.02 -1.70 2.45
C PRO A 48 30.09 -2.90 1.50
N ALA A 49 30.66 -4.03 1.97
CA ALA A 49 30.76 -5.25 1.18
C ALA A 49 29.51 -6.15 1.29
N ALA A 50 28.61 -5.86 2.23
CA ALA A 50 27.36 -6.62 2.34
C ALA A 50 26.53 -6.46 1.07
N VAL A 51 26.02 -7.57 0.55
CA VAL A 51 25.11 -7.58 -0.58
C VAL A 51 23.71 -7.25 -0.06
N VAL A 52 23.14 -6.18 -0.58
CA VAL A 52 21.84 -5.64 -0.17
C VAL A 52 21.00 -5.32 -1.40
N THR A 53 19.72 -5.11 -1.21
CA THR A 53 18.85 -4.59 -2.28
C THR A 53 19.00 -3.08 -2.37
N ILE A 54 19.28 -2.59 -3.60
CA ILE A 54 19.31 -1.18 -3.96
C ILE A 54 18.17 -0.92 -4.93
N VAL A 55 17.28 -0.01 -4.58
CA VAL A 55 16.19 0.44 -5.46
C VAL A 55 16.69 1.59 -6.31
N VAL A 56 16.53 1.46 -7.63
CA VAL A 56 17.04 2.41 -8.63
C VAL A 56 15.90 2.90 -9.52
N GLN A 57 15.76 4.20 -9.65
CA GLN A 57 14.90 4.86 -10.63
C GLN A 57 15.75 5.36 -11.79
N LEU A 58 15.29 5.13 -13.00
CA LEU A 58 15.87 5.64 -14.23
C LEU A 58 15.08 6.84 -14.76
N ASP A 59 15.77 7.70 -15.51
CA ASP A 59 15.12 8.71 -16.31
C ASP A 59 14.18 8.05 -17.34
N GLU A 60 13.09 8.70 -17.68
CA GLU A 60 12.13 8.20 -18.69
C GLU A 60 12.79 7.90 -20.04
N ALA A 61 13.75 8.74 -20.46
CA ALA A 61 14.47 8.61 -21.71
C ALA A 61 15.63 7.61 -21.68
N ALA A 62 16.03 7.11 -20.49
CA ALA A 62 17.15 6.21 -20.36
C ALA A 62 16.89 4.86 -21.03
N ASP A 63 17.87 4.30 -21.73
CA ASP A 63 17.81 2.92 -22.20
C ASP A 63 18.11 1.98 -21.03
N ARG A 64 17.16 1.08 -20.72
CA ARG A 64 17.24 0.19 -19.56
C ARG A 64 18.44 -0.74 -19.61
N ALA A 65 18.70 -1.35 -20.78
CA ALA A 65 19.81 -2.30 -20.93
C ALA A 65 21.16 -1.59 -20.84
N ALA A 66 21.29 -0.42 -21.47
CA ALA A 66 22.50 0.40 -21.39
C ALA A 66 22.73 0.90 -19.95
N SER A 67 21.68 1.34 -19.25
CA SER A 67 21.79 1.77 -17.86
C SER A 67 22.24 0.63 -16.95
N LEU A 68 21.68 -0.57 -17.10
CA LEU A 68 22.09 -1.74 -16.33
C LEU A 68 23.55 -2.13 -16.60
N ALA A 69 24.00 -2.05 -17.86
CA ALA A 69 25.40 -2.30 -18.20
C ALA A 69 26.33 -1.29 -17.51
N SER A 70 26.00 0.01 -17.56
CA SER A 70 26.78 1.08 -16.89
C SER A 70 26.75 0.95 -15.37
N ILE A 71 25.62 0.53 -14.78
CA ILE A 71 25.50 0.22 -13.34
C ILE A 71 26.47 -0.92 -12.98
N ASN A 72 26.53 -1.99 -13.79
CA ASN A 72 27.43 -3.10 -13.56
C ASN A 72 28.90 -2.69 -13.64
N GLU A 73 29.26 -1.82 -14.59
CA GLU A 73 30.61 -1.23 -14.68
C GLU A 73 30.94 -0.40 -13.43
N ALA A 74 30.00 0.41 -12.95
CA ALA A 74 30.16 1.21 -11.75
C ALA A 74 30.35 0.34 -10.49
N VAL A 75 29.55 -0.72 -10.33
CA VAL A 75 29.69 -1.69 -9.23
C VAL A 75 31.03 -2.39 -9.29
N ALA A 76 31.45 -2.90 -10.46
CA ALA A 76 32.74 -3.55 -10.64
C ALA A 76 33.93 -2.61 -10.40
N GLY A 77 33.77 -1.31 -10.66
CA GLY A 77 34.77 -0.27 -10.41
C GLY A 77 35.05 -0.06 -8.91
N VAL A 78 34.06 -0.25 -8.06
CA VAL A 78 34.18 -0.13 -6.59
C VAL A 78 34.49 -1.48 -5.95
N PHE A 79 33.85 -2.54 -6.43
CA PHE A 79 33.99 -3.92 -5.93
C PHE A 79 34.41 -4.85 -7.07
N PRO A 80 35.71 -4.98 -7.35
CA PRO A 80 36.23 -5.82 -8.45
C PRO A 80 35.72 -7.27 -8.34
N GLY A 81 35.08 -7.76 -9.41
CA GLY A 81 34.51 -9.10 -9.47
C GLY A 81 33.05 -9.20 -8.99
N SER A 82 32.46 -8.09 -8.52
CA SER A 82 31.03 -7.99 -8.22
C SER A 82 30.23 -7.42 -9.39
N SER A 83 28.94 -7.73 -9.42
CA SER A 83 27.97 -7.17 -10.36
C SER A 83 26.62 -6.96 -9.67
N ALA A 84 25.82 -6.06 -10.17
CA ALA A 84 24.44 -5.93 -9.75
C ALA A 84 23.58 -7.02 -10.41
N GLN A 85 22.74 -7.68 -9.61
CA GLN A 85 21.77 -8.66 -10.11
C GLN A 85 20.38 -8.05 -10.06
N VAL A 86 19.61 -8.15 -11.13
CA VAL A 86 18.24 -7.65 -11.18
C VAL A 86 17.35 -8.61 -10.41
N GLU A 87 16.74 -8.12 -9.34
CA GLU A 87 15.72 -8.84 -8.56
C GLU A 87 14.31 -8.53 -9.05
N ARG A 88 14.07 -7.25 -9.41
CA ARG A 88 12.80 -6.76 -9.93
C ARG A 88 13.02 -5.69 -10.99
N GLU A 89 12.06 -5.62 -11.92
CA GLU A 89 11.96 -4.54 -12.89
C GLU A 89 10.64 -3.79 -12.70
N TYR A 90 10.70 -2.46 -12.85
CA TYR A 90 9.55 -1.57 -12.83
C TYR A 90 9.44 -0.88 -14.17
N ASP A 91 8.25 -0.81 -14.78
CA ASP A 91 8.09 -0.25 -16.11
C ASP A 91 6.71 0.40 -16.38
N LYS A 92 5.87 0.55 -15.35
CA LYS A 92 4.50 1.08 -15.49
C LYS A 92 4.27 2.35 -14.69
N ALA A 93 4.50 2.30 -13.38
CA ALA A 93 4.40 3.47 -12.49
C ALA A 93 5.69 4.28 -12.47
N LEU A 94 6.82 3.59 -12.57
CA LEU A 94 8.15 4.16 -12.67
C LEU A 94 9.01 3.29 -13.59
N LYS A 95 10.14 3.83 -14.04
CA LYS A 95 11.14 3.07 -14.80
C LYS A 95 12.33 2.80 -13.90
N GLY A 96 12.66 1.52 -13.68
CA GLY A 96 13.77 1.22 -12.75
C GLY A 96 13.93 -0.25 -12.43
N PHE A 97 14.70 -0.48 -11.34
CA PHE A 97 15.06 -1.80 -10.86
C PHE A 97 15.08 -1.86 -9.33
N ALA A 98 14.89 -3.06 -8.78
CA ALA A 98 15.52 -3.46 -7.52
C ALA A 98 16.71 -4.36 -7.87
N LEU A 99 17.89 -4.01 -7.36
CA LEU A 99 19.15 -4.67 -7.67
C LEU A 99 19.78 -5.21 -6.40
N SER A 100 20.27 -6.44 -6.44
CA SER A 100 21.15 -6.99 -5.41
C SER A 100 22.59 -6.62 -5.75
N ALA A 101 23.24 -5.84 -4.88
CA ALA A 101 24.62 -5.34 -5.07
C ALA A 101 25.30 -5.03 -3.73
N PRO A 102 26.65 -4.89 -3.67
CA PRO A 102 27.34 -4.41 -2.48
C PRO A 102 26.84 -3.03 -2.04
N ALA A 103 26.53 -2.83 -0.77
CA ALA A 103 25.97 -1.58 -0.23
C ALA A 103 26.84 -0.35 -0.56
N GLY A 104 28.16 -0.49 -0.49
CA GLY A 104 29.11 0.59 -0.80
C GLY A 104 29.18 0.99 -2.28
N SER A 105 28.42 0.31 -3.17
CA SER A 105 28.30 0.71 -4.58
C SER A 105 27.23 1.76 -4.83
N LEU A 106 26.43 2.14 -3.81
CA LEU A 106 25.28 3.03 -3.96
C LEU A 106 25.65 4.37 -4.63
N ASP A 107 26.70 5.04 -4.15
CA ASP A 107 27.09 6.35 -4.70
C ASP A 107 27.62 6.23 -6.14
N ALA A 108 28.29 5.12 -6.46
CA ALA A 108 28.73 4.85 -7.83
C ALA A 108 27.53 4.60 -8.76
N ILE A 109 26.48 3.90 -8.26
CA ILE A 109 25.23 3.69 -9.00
C ILE A 109 24.51 5.02 -9.23
N ARG A 110 24.42 5.89 -8.22
CA ARG A 110 23.82 7.24 -8.32
C ARG A 110 24.52 8.11 -9.36
N ALA A 111 25.82 7.93 -9.54
CA ALA A 111 26.61 8.70 -10.49
C ALA A 111 26.44 8.23 -11.95
N VAL A 112 25.76 7.11 -12.21
CA VAL A 112 25.54 6.59 -13.55
C VAL A 112 24.55 7.50 -14.30
N SER A 113 24.93 7.90 -15.51
CA SER A 113 24.05 8.70 -16.37
C SER A 113 22.75 7.96 -16.67
N GLY A 114 21.61 8.64 -16.48
CA GLY A 114 20.27 8.07 -16.64
C GLY A 114 19.71 7.43 -15.36
N VAL A 115 20.46 7.43 -14.25
CA VAL A 115 19.90 7.16 -12.92
C VAL A 115 19.41 8.47 -12.33
N SER A 116 18.11 8.54 -12.00
CA SER A 116 17.51 9.73 -11.39
C SER A 116 17.47 9.66 -9.87
N ALA A 117 17.38 8.46 -9.30
CA ALA A 117 17.46 8.22 -7.85
C ALA A 117 17.91 6.79 -7.56
N ALA A 118 18.62 6.58 -6.44
CA ALA A 118 18.90 5.26 -5.91
C ALA A 118 19.08 5.30 -4.40
N PHE A 119 18.52 4.29 -3.70
CA PHE A 119 18.62 4.18 -2.24
C PHE A 119 18.71 2.72 -1.80
N LEU A 120 19.27 2.50 -0.61
CA LEU A 120 19.25 1.18 0.03
C LEU A 120 17.80 0.85 0.41
N GLU A 121 17.36 -0.37 0.10
CA GLU A 121 16.04 -0.84 0.47
C GLU A 121 15.80 -0.67 1.97
N ARG A 122 14.62 -0.16 2.30
CA ARG A 122 14.14 -0.07 3.68
C ARG A 122 13.09 -1.14 3.90
N GLU A 123 12.93 -1.56 5.13
CA GLU A 123 11.76 -2.32 5.56
C GLU A 123 10.81 -1.40 6.33
N ILE A 124 9.60 -1.25 5.83
CA ILE A 124 8.53 -0.53 6.51
C ILE A 124 7.97 -1.45 7.58
N PRO A 125 7.98 -1.07 8.87
CA PRO A 125 7.41 -1.91 9.91
C PRO A 125 5.89 -1.96 9.76
N VAL A 126 5.31 -3.13 9.98
CA VAL A 126 3.88 -3.24 10.22
C VAL A 126 3.64 -2.79 11.64
N ASN A 127 3.12 -1.59 11.80
CA ASN A 127 2.69 -1.13 13.11
C ASN A 127 1.38 -1.83 13.46
N ASP A 128 1.47 -3.00 14.07
CA ASP A 128 0.33 -3.64 14.70
C ASP A 128 -0.03 -2.84 15.96
N THR A 129 -0.81 -1.77 15.78
CA THR A 129 -1.37 -1.00 16.89
C THR A 129 -2.44 -1.77 17.67
N ALA A 130 -2.72 -3.02 17.31
CA ALA A 130 -3.59 -3.89 18.08
C ALA A 130 -2.96 -4.32 19.42
N THR A 131 -1.64 -4.17 19.61
CA THR A 131 -1.00 -4.26 20.91
C THR A 131 -0.97 -2.90 21.63
N LEU A 132 -2.10 -2.23 21.74
CA LEU A 132 -2.29 -1.25 22.80
C LEU A 132 -2.39 -2.02 24.12
N ASN A 133 -1.25 -2.30 24.68
CA ASN A 133 -1.05 -3.04 25.91
C ASN A 133 -1.75 -2.35 27.07
N ASP A 134 -2.13 -3.18 28.01
CA ASP A 134 -2.80 -2.93 29.28
C ASP A 134 -2.16 -1.87 30.21
N GLU A 135 -1.16 -1.12 29.79
CA GLU A 135 -0.50 -0.13 30.65
C GLU A 135 -0.50 1.27 30.01
N GLY A 136 -1.64 1.94 30.06
CA GLY A 136 -1.72 3.40 29.92
C GLY A 136 -2.36 3.96 28.64
N GLY A 137 -3.09 3.16 27.90
CA GLY A 137 -3.90 3.66 26.78
C GLY A 137 -5.04 4.55 27.28
N ILE A 138 -5.30 5.65 26.57
CA ILE A 138 -6.52 6.44 26.75
C ILE A 138 -7.67 5.47 26.54
N GLU A 139 -8.43 5.16 27.59
CA GLU A 139 -9.70 4.46 27.44
C GLU A 139 -10.58 5.29 26.48
N ALA A 140 -10.65 4.86 25.24
CA ALA A 140 -11.74 5.31 24.39
C ALA A 140 -13.03 4.98 25.11
N PRO A 141 -14.00 5.92 25.20
CA PRO A 141 -15.23 5.66 25.92
C PRO A 141 -15.85 4.38 25.34
N ARG A 142 -15.88 3.32 26.13
CA ARG A 142 -16.60 2.11 25.80
C ARG A 142 -18.06 2.48 25.73
N LEU A 143 -18.51 2.81 24.55
CA LEU A 143 -19.93 2.74 24.27
C LEU A 143 -20.31 1.28 24.50
N ALA A 144 -21.09 1.04 25.55
CA ALA A 144 -21.55 -0.28 25.95
C ALA A 144 -22.49 -0.84 24.89
N SER A 145 -21.95 -1.30 23.80
CA SER A 145 -22.63 -2.06 22.77
C SER A 145 -22.09 -3.48 22.85
N GLN A 146 -22.99 -4.43 22.93
CA GLN A 146 -22.68 -5.87 23.01
C GLN A 146 -22.12 -6.42 21.71
N ASN A 147 -21.87 -5.56 20.74
CA ASN A 147 -21.25 -5.91 19.47
C ASN A 147 -20.24 -4.83 19.14
N PRO A 148 -18.97 -5.02 19.48
CA PRO A 148 -17.97 -4.02 19.21
C PRO A 148 -17.77 -3.96 17.69
N ASP A 149 -17.63 -2.83 17.18
CA ASP A 149 -16.53 -2.41 16.44
C ASP A 149 -16.80 -1.91 15.03
N ASN A 150 -17.06 -2.68 14.04
CA ASN A 150 -17.23 -2.21 12.69
C ASN A 150 -18.56 -1.43 12.51
N LEU A 151 -19.62 -1.91 13.12
CA LEU A 151 -20.93 -1.27 13.06
C LEU A 151 -20.93 0.09 13.77
N SER A 152 -20.24 0.19 14.90
CA SER A 152 -20.16 1.46 15.65
C SER A 152 -19.41 2.54 14.85
N ALA A 153 -18.31 2.19 14.19
CA ALA A 153 -17.58 3.10 13.31
C ALA A 153 -18.45 3.53 12.10
N GLN A 154 -19.16 2.60 11.48
CA GLN A 154 -20.06 2.89 10.36
C GLN A 154 -21.19 3.85 10.78
N LEU A 155 -21.78 3.67 11.97
CA LEU A 155 -22.82 4.55 12.50
C LEU A 155 -22.29 5.95 12.78
N ILE A 156 -21.10 6.07 13.38
CA ILE A 156 -20.45 7.37 13.65
C ILE A 156 -20.16 8.12 12.35
N MET A 157 -19.72 7.40 11.32
CA MET A 157 -19.41 7.97 10.00
C MET A 157 -20.65 8.11 9.10
N HIS A 158 -21.81 7.70 9.55
CA HIS A 158 -23.07 7.62 8.77
C HIS A 158 -22.94 6.76 7.50
N ALA A 159 -22.02 5.81 7.50
CA ALA A 159 -21.81 4.91 6.37
C ALA A 159 -22.97 3.88 6.21
N ASP A 160 -23.72 3.64 7.27
CA ASP A 160 -24.95 2.85 7.29
C ASP A 160 -26.04 3.46 6.38
N GLN A 161 -26.03 4.80 6.20
CA GLN A 161 -26.98 5.55 5.39
C GLN A 161 -26.63 5.56 3.90
N LEU A 162 -25.43 5.10 3.53
CA LEU A 162 -25.02 5.02 2.12
C LEU A 162 -25.78 3.91 1.40
N THR A 163 -26.36 4.25 0.27
CA THR A 163 -27.02 3.29 -0.62
C THR A 163 -26.06 2.57 -1.53
N GLN A 164 -24.92 3.19 -1.84
CA GLN A 164 -23.82 2.62 -2.62
C GLN A 164 -23.06 1.61 -1.75
N LYS A 165 -22.90 0.39 -2.24
CA LYS A 165 -22.23 -0.70 -1.54
C LYS A 165 -20.99 -1.23 -2.27
N GLY A 166 -20.47 -0.45 -3.22
CA GLY A 166 -19.27 -0.79 -4.00
C GLY A 166 -19.54 -1.66 -5.22
N GLU A 167 -20.78 -1.65 -5.73
CA GLU A 167 -21.19 -2.43 -6.89
C GLU A 167 -20.32 -2.08 -8.12
N GLY A 168 -19.70 -3.10 -8.72
CA GLY A 168 -18.83 -2.96 -9.89
C GLY A 168 -17.52 -2.19 -9.60
N LYS A 169 -17.14 -2.05 -8.33
CA LYS A 169 -15.89 -1.42 -7.90
C LYS A 169 -14.85 -2.45 -7.50
N VAL A 170 -13.60 -2.06 -7.65
CA VAL A 170 -12.43 -2.85 -7.29
C VAL A 170 -11.58 -2.07 -6.30
N ILE A 171 -11.29 -2.66 -5.16
CA ILE A 171 -10.42 -2.08 -4.13
C ILE A 171 -9.18 -2.96 -4.03
N ALA A 172 -7.99 -2.38 -4.14
CA ALA A 172 -6.76 -3.10 -3.85
C ALA A 172 -6.39 -2.90 -2.36
N VAL A 173 -6.23 -3.99 -1.65
CA VAL A 173 -5.66 -4.03 -0.31
C VAL A 173 -4.20 -4.45 -0.45
N ILE A 174 -3.28 -3.51 -0.27
CA ILE A 174 -1.84 -3.74 -0.30
C ILE A 174 -1.38 -3.77 1.15
N ASP A 175 -1.12 -4.97 1.68
CA ASP A 175 -1.00 -5.20 3.12
C ASP A 175 -0.23 -6.50 3.44
N THR A 176 -0.40 -7.05 4.63
CA THR A 176 0.27 -8.27 5.13
C THR A 176 -0.28 -9.58 4.56
N GLY A 177 -1.22 -9.53 3.63
CA GLY A 177 -1.96 -10.68 3.12
C GLY A 177 -3.38 -10.76 3.66
N VAL A 178 -4.22 -11.59 3.04
CA VAL A 178 -5.63 -11.74 3.40
C VAL A 178 -6.01 -13.20 3.47
N GLU A 179 -6.62 -13.63 4.60
CA GLU A 179 -7.29 -14.93 4.70
C GLU A 179 -8.58 -14.89 3.88
N MET A 180 -8.45 -15.20 2.59
CA MET A 180 -9.55 -15.07 1.62
C MET A 180 -10.67 -16.08 1.83
N THR A 181 -10.42 -17.14 2.62
CA THR A 181 -11.42 -18.14 3.02
C THR A 181 -12.14 -17.76 4.32
N HIS A 182 -11.78 -16.63 4.94
CA HIS A 182 -12.40 -16.18 6.17
C HIS A 182 -13.93 -16.01 5.99
N PRO A 183 -14.75 -16.43 6.96
CA PRO A 183 -16.22 -16.34 6.87
C PRO A 183 -16.78 -14.96 6.53
N ALA A 184 -16.06 -13.89 6.87
CA ALA A 184 -16.45 -12.51 6.53
C ALA A 184 -16.59 -12.26 5.02
N PHE A 185 -16.01 -13.11 4.17
CA PHE A 185 -16.02 -12.97 2.72
C PHE A 185 -16.88 -14.02 2.01
N SER A 186 -17.64 -14.82 2.76
CA SER A 186 -18.45 -15.92 2.23
C SER A 186 -19.79 -15.49 1.62
N GLY A 187 -20.12 -14.21 1.67
CA GLY A 187 -21.37 -13.68 1.12
C GLY A 187 -21.37 -13.65 -0.42
N THR A 188 -22.57 -13.58 -0.97
CA THR A 188 -22.75 -13.46 -2.42
C THR A 188 -22.64 -12.00 -2.84
N MET A 189 -21.84 -11.72 -3.85
CA MET A 189 -21.79 -10.40 -4.48
C MET A 189 -23.09 -10.11 -5.23
N ARG A 190 -23.59 -8.90 -5.14
CA ARG A 190 -24.86 -8.48 -5.74
C ARG A 190 -24.69 -7.79 -7.09
N SER A 191 -23.45 -7.53 -7.50
CA SER A 191 -23.13 -6.85 -8.74
C SER A 191 -22.38 -7.73 -9.71
N THR A 192 -22.40 -7.36 -10.99
CA THR A 192 -21.55 -7.96 -12.00
C THR A 192 -20.09 -7.63 -11.67
N PRO A 193 -19.20 -8.62 -11.60
CA PRO A 193 -17.78 -8.39 -11.35
C PRO A 193 -17.15 -7.48 -12.41
N ALA A 194 -16.36 -6.49 -11.97
CA ALA A 194 -15.59 -5.62 -12.87
C ALA A 194 -14.37 -6.37 -13.46
N LEU A 195 -13.76 -7.22 -12.63
CA LEU A 195 -12.67 -8.11 -13.04
C LEU A 195 -13.17 -9.55 -13.04
N THR A 196 -13.00 -10.24 -14.17
CA THR A 196 -13.33 -11.67 -14.34
C THR A 196 -12.04 -12.47 -14.50
N ALA A 197 -12.13 -13.79 -14.42
CA ALA A 197 -11.00 -14.68 -14.67
C ALA A 197 -10.36 -14.42 -16.03
N GLU A 198 -11.18 -14.19 -17.07
CA GLU A 198 -10.70 -13.93 -18.42
C GLU A 198 -10.00 -12.57 -18.51
N SER A 199 -10.56 -11.53 -17.88
CA SER A 199 -9.94 -10.20 -17.90
C SER A 199 -8.62 -10.19 -17.14
N VAL A 200 -8.53 -10.86 -16.00
CA VAL A 200 -7.27 -10.99 -15.25
C VAL A 200 -6.23 -11.79 -16.03
N ALA A 201 -6.62 -12.90 -16.65
CA ALA A 201 -5.73 -13.68 -17.51
C ALA A 201 -5.21 -12.86 -18.71
N ALA A 202 -6.01 -11.96 -19.27
CA ALA A 202 -5.58 -11.05 -20.34
C ALA A 202 -4.62 -9.95 -19.86
N LEU A 203 -4.70 -9.55 -18.58
CA LEU A 203 -3.80 -8.57 -17.99
C LEU A 203 -2.48 -9.19 -17.53
N ALA A 204 -2.46 -10.48 -17.15
CA ALA A 204 -1.31 -11.16 -16.58
C ALA A 204 0.01 -10.97 -17.35
N PRO A 205 0.07 -11.04 -18.71
CA PRO A 205 1.30 -10.81 -19.47
C PRO A 205 1.88 -9.40 -19.36
N ARG A 206 1.08 -8.45 -18.86
CA ARG A 206 1.46 -7.05 -18.70
C ARG A 206 1.94 -6.72 -17.28
N LEU A 207 1.78 -7.64 -16.35
CA LEU A 207 2.25 -7.51 -14.98
C LEU A 207 3.77 -7.73 -14.91
N GLY A 208 4.38 -7.44 -13.78
CA GLY A 208 5.81 -7.66 -13.58
C GLY A 208 6.25 -9.09 -13.90
N ALA A 209 7.49 -9.26 -14.33
CA ALA A 209 8.00 -10.53 -14.83
C ALA A 209 7.77 -11.68 -13.83
N GLY A 210 7.22 -12.79 -14.33
CA GLY A 210 6.96 -14.01 -13.55
C GLY A 210 5.66 -14.03 -12.78
N LYS A 211 4.92 -12.93 -12.74
CA LYS A 211 3.63 -12.88 -12.04
C LYS A 211 2.51 -13.38 -12.92
N THR A 212 2.04 -14.56 -12.62
CA THR A 212 0.73 -15.00 -13.07
C THR A 212 -0.23 -14.67 -11.95
N GLY A 213 -1.00 -13.58 -12.09
CA GLY A 213 -2.03 -13.25 -11.11
C GLY A 213 -2.95 -14.45 -10.88
N VAL A 214 -3.16 -14.77 -9.62
CA VAL A 214 -4.06 -15.86 -9.24
C VAL A 214 -5.45 -15.28 -9.10
N TYR A 215 -6.34 -15.70 -10.00
CA TYR A 215 -7.77 -15.49 -9.81
C TYR A 215 -8.27 -16.49 -8.78
N VAL A 216 -8.78 -16.02 -7.64
CA VAL A 216 -9.26 -16.87 -6.56
C VAL A 216 -10.79 -17.03 -6.64
N SER A 217 -11.51 -15.92 -6.78
CA SER A 217 -12.97 -15.90 -6.83
C SER A 217 -13.47 -14.58 -7.41
N GLU A 218 -14.80 -14.46 -7.60
CA GLU A 218 -15.40 -13.17 -7.97
C GLU A 218 -15.12 -12.07 -6.94
N LYS A 219 -15.04 -12.40 -5.65
CA LYS A 219 -14.72 -11.47 -4.58
C LYS A 219 -13.23 -11.08 -4.60
N PHE A 220 -12.37 -12.03 -4.92
CA PHE A 220 -10.92 -11.88 -4.98
C PHE A 220 -10.41 -12.19 -6.38
N PRO A 221 -10.58 -11.26 -7.34
CA PRO A 221 -10.22 -11.51 -8.75
C PRO A 221 -8.72 -11.60 -8.98
N PHE A 222 -7.91 -11.11 -8.04
CA PHE A 222 -6.45 -11.15 -8.12
C PHE A 222 -5.85 -11.23 -6.72
N ALA A 223 -4.89 -12.14 -6.54
CA ALA A 223 -4.07 -12.24 -5.34
C ALA A 223 -2.62 -12.57 -5.72
N TYR A 224 -1.65 -11.94 -5.06
CA TYR A 224 -0.22 -12.20 -5.26
C TYR A 224 0.61 -11.75 -4.05
N ASP A 225 1.62 -12.54 -3.69
CA ASP A 225 2.65 -12.16 -2.72
C ASP A 225 3.84 -11.50 -3.43
N TYR A 226 3.93 -10.19 -3.28
CA TYR A 226 5.02 -9.39 -3.84
C TYR A 226 6.29 -9.45 -2.99
N ALA A 227 6.19 -9.74 -1.69
CA ALA A 227 7.35 -9.82 -0.83
C ALA A 227 8.16 -11.10 -1.09
N ASP A 228 7.49 -12.24 -1.12
CA ASP A 228 8.12 -13.55 -1.31
C ASP A 228 8.08 -14.00 -2.79
N ASN A 229 7.42 -13.23 -3.66
CA ASN A 229 7.34 -13.41 -5.12
C ASN A 229 6.69 -14.74 -5.52
N ASP A 230 5.55 -15.04 -4.92
CA ASP A 230 4.77 -16.26 -5.18
C ASP A 230 3.25 -15.99 -5.19
N PRO A 231 2.41 -16.98 -5.56
CA PRO A 231 0.96 -16.78 -5.63
C PRO A 231 0.23 -16.86 -4.28
N ASP A 232 0.91 -17.17 -3.17
CA ASP A 232 0.29 -17.34 -1.86
C ASP A 232 0.21 -16.01 -1.10
N ALA A 233 -0.88 -15.27 -1.30
CA ALA A 233 -1.14 -14.02 -0.60
C ALA A 233 -1.86 -14.22 0.75
N SER A 234 -1.81 -15.43 1.33
CA SER A 234 -2.33 -15.72 2.66
C SER A 234 -1.53 -14.99 3.74
N PRO A 235 -2.16 -14.62 4.86
CA PRO A 235 -1.46 -13.95 5.95
C PRO A 235 -0.46 -14.89 6.62
N THR A 236 0.68 -14.36 7.02
CA THR A 236 1.74 -15.12 7.70
C THR A 236 2.24 -14.39 8.95
N GLY A 237 2.61 -15.14 10.01
CA GLY A 237 3.10 -14.58 11.25
C GLY A 237 2.04 -13.83 12.08
N GLU A 238 2.47 -13.20 13.17
CA GLU A 238 1.57 -12.49 14.10
C GLU A 238 0.94 -11.24 13.46
N ALA A 239 1.69 -10.51 12.62
CA ALA A 239 1.18 -9.35 11.90
C ALA A 239 0.25 -9.72 10.73
N GLY A 240 0.15 -10.98 10.37
CA GLY A 240 -0.59 -11.46 9.21
C GLY A 240 -2.10 -11.19 9.25
N SER A 241 -2.69 -11.06 10.44
CA SER A 241 -4.12 -10.77 10.58
C SER A 241 -4.52 -9.36 10.14
N HIS A 242 -3.57 -8.40 10.08
CA HIS A 242 -3.83 -7.01 9.78
C HIS A 242 -4.52 -6.81 8.42
N GLY A 243 -3.98 -7.35 7.34
CA GLY A 243 -4.58 -7.22 6.01
C GLY A 243 -5.96 -7.89 5.90
N THR A 244 -6.19 -9.01 6.61
CA THR A 244 -7.53 -9.64 6.69
C THR A 244 -8.52 -8.72 7.38
N HIS A 245 -8.12 -8.07 8.48
CA HIS A 245 -8.94 -7.11 9.20
C HIS A 245 -9.28 -5.89 8.33
N VAL A 246 -8.27 -5.31 7.68
CA VAL A 246 -8.43 -4.19 6.73
C VAL A 246 -9.41 -4.56 5.60
N ALA A 247 -9.23 -5.72 4.98
CA ALA A 247 -10.13 -6.22 3.93
C ALA A 247 -11.57 -6.41 4.44
N GLY A 248 -11.75 -6.90 5.67
CA GLY A 248 -13.05 -7.07 6.31
C GLY A 248 -13.77 -5.74 6.55
N ILE A 249 -13.08 -4.74 7.10
CA ILE A 249 -13.61 -3.39 7.29
C ILE A 249 -13.99 -2.77 5.94
N THR A 250 -13.17 -2.97 4.93
CA THR A 250 -13.35 -2.38 3.61
C THR A 250 -14.53 -3.01 2.88
N ALA A 251 -14.56 -4.34 2.78
CA ALA A 251 -15.49 -5.04 1.88
C ALA A 251 -15.92 -6.44 2.36
N GLY A 252 -15.91 -6.73 3.66
CA GLY A 252 -16.54 -7.91 4.21
C GLY A 252 -18.03 -7.96 3.79
N ASN A 253 -18.55 -9.15 3.47
CA ASN A 253 -19.90 -9.27 2.91
C ASN A 253 -20.74 -10.40 3.50
N ALA A 254 -20.35 -10.92 4.66
CA ALA A 254 -21.05 -12.03 5.29
C ALA A 254 -21.12 -11.93 6.81
N GLY A 255 -22.17 -12.53 7.38
CA GLY A 255 -22.39 -12.62 8.81
C GLY A 255 -22.57 -11.27 9.48
N GLU A 256 -21.91 -11.08 10.60
CA GLU A 256 -21.91 -9.83 11.37
C GLU A 256 -20.86 -8.83 10.89
N ILE A 257 -19.95 -9.27 10.00
CA ILE A 257 -18.87 -8.44 9.45
C ILE A 257 -19.27 -7.98 8.05
N VAL A 258 -19.90 -6.82 8.00
CA VAL A 258 -20.24 -6.15 6.74
C VAL A 258 -19.37 -4.90 6.63
N GLY A 259 -18.50 -4.86 5.62
CA GLY A 259 -17.66 -3.72 5.34
C GLY A 259 -18.41 -2.53 4.76
N ILE A 260 -17.70 -1.45 4.49
CA ILE A 260 -18.29 -0.23 3.90
C ILE A 260 -18.76 -0.49 2.46
N ALA A 261 -18.00 -1.30 1.70
CA ALA A 261 -18.27 -1.62 0.30
C ALA A 261 -18.40 -3.15 0.07
N PRO A 262 -19.41 -3.81 0.66
CA PRO A 262 -19.50 -5.27 0.66
C PRO A 262 -19.65 -5.88 -0.74
N ASP A 263 -20.14 -5.13 -1.72
CA ASP A 263 -20.29 -5.56 -3.11
C ASP A 263 -19.11 -5.20 -4.02
N ALA A 264 -18.02 -4.63 -3.45
CA ALA A 264 -16.77 -4.41 -4.19
C ALA A 264 -15.93 -5.70 -4.24
N GLN A 265 -15.17 -5.84 -5.33
CA GLN A 265 -14.10 -6.82 -5.45
C GLN A 265 -12.84 -6.36 -4.70
N ILE A 266 -12.04 -7.31 -4.24
CA ILE A 266 -10.79 -7.03 -3.53
C ILE A 266 -9.62 -7.65 -4.32
N ILE A 267 -8.68 -6.81 -4.78
CA ILE A 267 -7.34 -7.24 -5.18
C ILE A 267 -6.51 -7.37 -3.90
N VAL A 268 -5.86 -8.51 -3.72
CA VAL A 268 -4.93 -8.74 -2.60
C VAL A 268 -3.50 -8.67 -3.11
N ALA A 269 -2.75 -7.69 -2.63
CA ALA A 269 -1.32 -7.59 -2.85
C ALA A 269 -0.60 -7.71 -1.51
N LYS A 270 -0.08 -8.90 -1.21
CA LYS A 270 0.72 -9.09 -0.02
C LYS A 270 2.11 -8.53 -0.26
N VAL A 271 2.56 -7.64 0.64
CA VAL A 271 3.87 -6.97 0.56
C VAL A 271 4.73 -7.22 1.80
N ALA A 272 4.20 -7.93 2.78
CA ALA A 272 4.94 -8.31 3.99
C ALA A 272 5.62 -9.67 3.81
N ARG A 273 6.91 -9.75 4.15
CA ARG A 273 7.68 -11.00 4.12
C ARG A 273 7.10 -12.01 5.10
N SER A 274 6.97 -13.25 4.66
CA SER A 274 6.54 -14.35 5.53
C SER A 274 7.55 -14.64 6.66
N SER A 275 8.81 -14.29 6.46
CA SER A 275 9.89 -14.58 7.40
C SER A 275 9.92 -13.68 8.64
N ASN A 276 9.60 -12.39 8.50
CA ASN A 276 9.75 -11.41 9.58
C ASN A 276 8.63 -10.35 9.63
N GLY A 277 7.68 -10.38 8.68
CA GLY A 277 6.60 -9.40 8.59
C GLY A 277 7.02 -8.02 8.07
N GLY A 278 8.31 -7.80 7.81
CA GLY A 278 8.79 -6.53 7.26
C GLY A 278 8.32 -6.30 5.83
N ILE A 279 8.06 -5.06 5.48
CA ILE A 279 7.59 -4.67 4.14
C ILE A 279 8.74 -3.99 3.40
N PRO A 280 9.40 -4.70 2.45
CA PRO A 280 10.47 -4.09 1.68
C PRO A 280 9.95 -3.11 0.65
N ASP A 281 10.64 -1.98 0.47
CA ASP A 281 10.33 -0.97 -0.56
C ASP A 281 10.16 -1.61 -1.95
N SER A 282 11.02 -2.58 -2.29
CA SER A 282 10.98 -3.24 -3.60
C SER A 282 9.68 -4.01 -3.86
N ALA A 283 9.11 -4.63 -2.83
CA ALA A 283 7.85 -5.34 -2.94
C ALA A 283 6.67 -4.37 -3.05
N LEU A 284 6.65 -3.32 -2.22
CA LEU A 284 5.60 -2.31 -2.25
C LEU A 284 5.58 -1.58 -3.60
N LEU A 285 6.74 -1.17 -4.11
CA LEU A 285 6.85 -0.54 -5.43
C LEU A 285 6.40 -1.47 -6.55
N ALA A 286 6.73 -2.77 -6.48
CA ALA A 286 6.28 -3.75 -7.49
C ALA A 286 4.76 -3.95 -7.46
N ALA A 287 4.15 -3.96 -6.28
CA ALA A 287 2.70 -4.01 -6.14
C ALA A 287 2.05 -2.77 -6.76
N LEU A 288 2.54 -1.58 -6.41
CA LEU A 288 2.03 -0.31 -6.94
C LEU A 288 2.23 -0.18 -8.47
N ASP A 289 3.35 -0.69 -9.00
CA ASP A 289 3.63 -0.72 -10.44
C ASP A 289 2.58 -1.54 -11.20
N ASP A 290 2.22 -2.71 -10.69
CA ASP A 290 1.20 -3.56 -11.30
C ASP A 290 -0.23 -2.98 -11.16
N MET A 291 -0.52 -2.13 -10.16
CA MET A 291 -1.82 -1.47 -10.02
C MET A 291 -2.10 -0.49 -11.18
N VAL A 292 -1.09 0.01 -11.87
CA VAL A 292 -1.28 0.80 -13.11
C VAL A 292 -1.92 -0.04 -14.21
N VAL A 293 -1.68 -1.35 -14.23
CA VAL A 293 -2.25 -2.30 -15.19
C VAL A 293 -3.58 -2.86 -14.71
N LEU A 294 -3.67 -3.26 -13.44
CA LEU A 294 -4.88 -3.84 -12.84
C LEU A 294 -6.00 -2.81 -12.65
N ARG A 295 -5.63 -1.53 -12.46
CA ARG A 295 -6.51 -0.37 -12.39
C ARG A 295 -7.66 -0.54 -11.40
N PRO A 296 -7.39 -0.81 -10.11
CA PRO A 296 -8.45 -0.73 -9.11
C PRO A 296 -9.01 0.70 -9.05
N ASP A 297 -10.25 0.86 -8.60
CA ASP A 297 -10.82 2.20 -8.34
C ASP A 297 -10.11 2.89 -7.17
N VAL A 298 -9.76 2.10 -6.14
CA VAL A 298 -9.10 2.58 -4.91
C VAL A 298 -8.01 1.60 -4.50
N ILE A 299 -6.86 2.13 -4.08
CA ILE A 299 -5.83 1.39 -3.34
C ILE A 299 -5.91 1.81 -1.88
N ASN A 300 -5.92 0.85 -0.97
CA ASN A 300 -5.76 1.07 0.46
C ASN A 300 -4.36 0.63 0.90
N LEU A 301 -3.63 1.57 1.51
CA LEU A 301 -2.33 1.37 2.14
C LEU A 301 -2.49 1.68 3.64
N SER A 302 -2.86 0.68 4.44
CA SER A 302 -2.86 0.79 5.91
C SER A 302 -1.45 0.56 6.46
N LEU A 303 -0.48 1.19 5.83
CA LEU A 303 0.95 1.07 6.04
C LEU A 303 1.54 2.47 6.14
N GLY A 304 2.57 2.64 6.94
CA GLY A 304 3.24 3.93 7.06
C GLY A 304 4.46 3.90 7.95
N GLN A 305 5.24 4.96 7.89
CA GLN A 305 6.32 5.26 8.82
C GLN A 305 6.01 6.58 9.50
N THR A 306 6.46 6.72 10.74
CA THR A 306 6.44 8.00 11.44
C THR A 306 7.46 8.95 10.81
N GLY A 307 6.98 10.11 10.38
CA GLY A 307 7.83 11.16 9.80
C GLY A 307 7.94 11.08 8.26
N GLY A 308 7.45 12.11 7.58
CA GLY A 308 7.76 12.34 6.17
C GLY A 308 9.25 12.68 6.04
N MET A 309 9.93 12.07 5.08
CA MET A 309 11.33 12.32 4.82
C MET A 309 11.48 12.89 3.42
N ASP A 310 12.04 14.08 3.32
CA ASP A 310 12.40 14.68 2.04
C ASP A 310 13.69 14.01 1.52
N ASN A 311 13.53 12.81 0.96
CA ASN A 311 14.64 11.99 0.45
C ASN A 311 14.29 11.35 -0.90
N GLU A 312 15.26 10.63 -1.48
CA GLU A 312 15.13 10.01 -2.80
C GLU A 312 14.01 8.96 -2.85
N ALA A 313 13.80 8.21 -1.76
CA ALA A 313 12.73 7.21 -1.70
C ALA A 313 11.35 7.88 -1.76
N ASP A 314 11.14 8.96 -1.00
CA ASP A 314 9.87 9.69 -0.99
C ASP A 314 9.59 10.33 -2.35
N SER A 315 10.61 10.85 -3.02
CA SER A 315 10.53 11.36 -4.40
C SER A 315 10.10 10.27 -5.39
N MET A 316 10.59 9.04 -5.20
CA MET A 316 10.21 7.88 -6.02
C MET A 316 8.75 7.50 -5.79
N TYR A 317 8.28 7.42 -4.53
CA TYR A 317 6.87 7.17 -4.21
C TYR A 317 5.95 8.26 -4.75
N ALA A 318 6.35 9.53 -4.68
CA ALA A 318 5.60 10.63 -5.28
C ALA A 318 5.41 10.45 -6.80
N THR A 319 6.44 9.95 -7.50
CA THR A 319 6.35 9.60 -8.93
C THR A 319 5.36 8.47 -9.17
N VAL A 320 5.40 7.41 -8.36
CA VAL A 320 4.50 6.27 -8.44
C VAL A 320 3.05 6.69 -8.19
N PHE A 321 2.78 7.46 -7.15
CA PHE A 321 1.42 7.94 -6.83
C PHE A 321 0.88 8.86 -7.92
N LYS A 322 1.71 9.68 -8.53
CA LYS A 322 1.33 10.50 -9.68
C LYS A 322 0.94 9.64 -10.89
N SER A 323 1.68 8.57 -11.17
CA SER A 323 1.37 7.64 -12.25
C SER A 323 0.05 6.90 -12.01
N LEU A 324 -0.21 6.46 -10.78
CA LEU A 324 -1.48 5.85 -10.38
C LEU A 324 -2.65 6.83 -10.53
N GLN A 325 -2.49 8.07 -10.09
CA GLN A 325 -3.50 9.12 -10.27
C GLN A 325 -3.81 9.36 -11.76
N GLN A 326 -2.78 9.40 -12.60
CA GLN A 326 -2.95 9.53 -14.07
C GLN A 326 -3.67 8.30 -14.68
N ALA A 327 -3.48 7.13 -14.11
CA ALA A 327 -4.22 5.92 -14.48
C ALA A 327 -5.68 5.91 -13.98
N GLY A 328 -6.09 6.91 -13.19
CA GLY A 328 -7.44 7.04 -12.61
C GLY A 328 -7.63 6.26 -11.32
N VAL A 329 -6.55 5.88 -10.65
CA VAL A 329 -6.58 5.13 -9.38
C VAL A 329 -6.48 6.10 -8.21
N THR A 330 -7.39 5.98 -7.25
CA THR A 330 -7.33 6.72 -5.98
C THR A 330 -6.46 5.96 -4.98
N VAL A 331 -5.47 6.63 -4.40
CA VAL A 331 -4.64 6.03 -3.34
C VAL A 331 -5.04 6.62 -2.00
N ASN A 332 -5.37 5.76 -1.05
CA ASN A 332 -5.62 6.08 0.35
C ASN A 332 -4.52 5.46 1.20
N ALA A 333 -3.71 6.27 1.82
CA ALA A 333 -2.62 5.85 2.69
C ALA A 333 -2.86 6.32 4.12
N ALA A 334 -2.42 5.52 5.10
CA ALA A 334 -2.37 5.95 6.48
C ALA A 334 -1.35 7.08 6.63
N ALA A 335 -1.67 8.09 7.48
CA ALA A 335 -0.83 9.26 7.77
C ALA A 335 -0.18 9.15 9.16
#